data_ff1dc6924555887c1167e65abeee1b7b
#
_entry.id   ff1dc6924555887c1167e65abeee1b7b
#
_cell.length_a   1.000
_cell.length_b   1.000
_cell.length_c   1.000
_cell.angle_alpha   90.00
_cell.angle_beta   90.00
_cell.angle_gamma   90.00
#
_symmetry.space_group_name_H-M   'P 1'
#
loop_
_entity.id
_entity.type
_entity.pdbx_description
1 polymer ?
#
loop_
_entity_poly.entity_id
_entity_poly.type
_entity_poly.pdbx_seq_one_letter_code
_entity_poly.pdbx_strand_id
1 'polypeptide(L)'
;QVLPMENINLHFTGDFHAITSAHNTISALLDNYIYRNSGSENALKEVLWKRVLDVNDRSLRYVITGLRGSANGIPQESGFDITPASEIMAILCLAEDMVDLRRRIEKILLGYKQDGSMFTVKDLGVAGAITVLLKDALQPNLVQTTEHTAAFIHGGPFANIAHGCNSIIATKMAMSYGDYVITEAGFGADLGAEKFFDIKCRKAGL
;
A
#
# COMPACT_ATOMS: atom_id res chain seq x y z
N GLN A 1 18.40 -4.81 16.07
CA GLN A 1 17.17 -4.95 16.84
C GLN A 1 16.73 -3.61 17.42
N VAL A 2 15.44 -3.43 17.66
CA VAL A 2 14.83 -2.18 18.16
C VAL A 2 13.98 -2.44 19.39
N LEU A 3 13.70 -1.41 20.15
CA LEU A 3 12.81 -1.45 21.32
C LEU A 3 11.55 -0.59 21.05
N PRO A 4 10.36 -1.04 21.42
CA PRO A 4 9.99 -2.35 22.00
C PRO A 4 9.99 -3.47 20.95
N MET A 5 10.87 -4.43 21.09
CA MET A 5 11.12 -5.47 20.07
C MET A 5 9.90 -6.33 19.75
N GLU A 6 9.22 -6.83 20.79
CA GLU A 6 8.06 -7.72 20.60
C GLU A 6 6.92 -6.99 19.88
N ASN A 7 6.57 -5.81 20.31
CA ASN A 7 5.48 -5.03 19.71
C ASN A 7 5.74 -4.73 18.24
N ILE A 8 6.97 -4.36 17.88
CA ILE A 8 7.33 -4.03 16.50
C ILE A 8 7.37 -5.30 15.65
N ASN A 9 7.99 -6.38 16.11
CA ASN A 9 8.10 -7.61 15.34
C ASN A 9 6.76 -8.34 15.18
N LEU A 10 5.86 -8.25 16.15
CA LEU A 10 4.55 -8.90 16.09
C LEU A 10 3.49 -8.05 15.41
N HIS A 11 3.64 -6.74 15.41
CA HIS A 11 2.60 -5.83 14.94
C HIS A 11 3.09 -4.81 13.88
N PHE A 12 4.38 -4.72 13.67
CA PHE A 12 5.04 -3.82 12.70
C PHE A 12 4.46 -2.40 12.70
N THR A 13 4.45 -1.75 13.87
CA THR A 13 4.04 -0.33 14.04
C THR A 13 2.60 0.03 13.64
N GLY A 14 1.82 -0.92 13.14
CA GLY A 14 0.43 -0.70 12.71
C GLY A 14 0.25 -0.31 11.23
N ASP A 15 1.32 -0.02 10.51
CA ASP A 15 1.25 0.37 9.09
C ASP A 15 0.59 -0.70 8.23
N PHE A 16 0.94 -1.96 8.43
CA PHE A 16 0.39 -3.10 7.69
C PHE A 16 -1.11 -3.28 7.94
N HIS A 17 -1.57 -3.09 9.17
CA HIS A 17 -2.99 -3.15 9.50
C HIS A 17 -3.78 -2.04 8.82
N ALA A 18 -3.26 -0.82 8.84
CA ALA A 18 -3.90 0.31 8.16
C ALA A 18 -3.97 0.08 6.64
N ILE A 19 -2.88 -0.41 6.04
CA ILE A 19 -2.82 -0.72 4.61
C ILE A 19 -3.76 -1.86 4.24
N THR A 20 -3.81 -2.94 5.03
CA THR A 20 -4.76 -4.04 4.83
C THR A 20 -6.21 -3.54 4.86
N SER A 21 -6.53 -2.72 5.86
CA SER A 21 -7.87 -2.13 5.99
C SER A 21 -8.21 -1.21 4.81
N ALA A 22 -7.31 -0.33 4.42
CA ALA A 22 -7.49 0.59 3.30
C ALA A 22 -7.65 -0.17 1.97
N HIS A 23 -6.77 -1.12 1.69
CA HIS A 23 -6.80 -1.92 0.47
C HIS A 23 -8.10 -2.73 0.33
N ASN A 24 -8.46 -3.47 1.38
CA ASN A 24 -9.66 -4.31 1.36
C ASN A 24 -10.97 -3.50 1.40
N THR A 25 -10.94 -2.29 1.94
CA THR A 25 -12.08 -1.36 1.85
C THR A 25 -12.32 -0.96 0.39
N ILE A 26 -11.27 -0.66 -0.38
CA ILE A 26 -11.39 -0.42 -1.83
C ILE A 26 -11.98 -1.66 -2.51
N SER A 27 -11.48 -2.86 -2.20
CA SER A 27 -12.00 -4.12 -2.79
C SER A 27 -13.48 -4.30 -2.52
N ALA A 28 -13.93 -4.10 -1.28
CA ALA A 28 -15.35 -4.25 -0.90
C ALA A 28 -16.26 -3.23 -1.60
N LEU A 29 -15.79 -1.98 -1.71
CA LEU A 29 -16.54 -0.92 -2.39
C LEU A 29 -16.57 -1.13 -3.91
N LEU A 30 -15.50 -1.67 -4.49
CA LEU A 30 -15.44 -2.05 -5.89
C LEU A 30 -16.41 -3.21 -6.19
N ASP A 31 -16.47 -4.23 -5.33
CA ASP A 31 -17.47 -5.31 -5.48
C ASP A 31 -18.91 -4.78 -5.45
N ASN A 32 -19.19 -3.84 -4.54
CA ASN A 32 -20.50 -3.18 -4.51
C ASN A 32 -20.77 -2.37 -5.79
N TYR A 33 -19.76 -1.68 -6.33
CA TYR A 33 -19.88 -0.98 -7.60
C TYR A 33 -20.20 -1.96 -8.74
N ILE A 34 -19.46 -3.06 -8.84
CA ILE A 34 -19.67 -4.12 -9.85
C ILE A 34 -21.07 -4.69 -9.75
N TYR A 35 -21.53 -5.00 -8.53
CA TYR A 35 -22.86 -5.55 -8.30
C TYR A 35 -23.96 -4.58 -8.76
N ARG A 36 -23.86 -3.30 -8.42
CA ARG A 36 -24.86 -2.29 -8.75
C ARG A 36 -24.90 -1.93 -10.24
N ASN A 37 -23.80 -2.08 -10.94
CA ASN A 37 -23.65 -1.70 -12.35
C ASN A 37 -23.65 -2.91 -13.28
N SER A 38 -23.93 -4.10 -12.80
CA SER A 38 -24.02 -5.32 -13.61
C SER A 38 -25.07 -5.17 -14.70
N GLY A 39 -24.66 -5.40 -15.96
CA GLY A 39 -25.52 -5.29 -17.13
C GLY A 39 -25.86 -3.85 -17.55
N SER A 40 -25.29 -2.82 -16.92
CA SER A 40 -25.44 -1.43 -17.32
C SER A 40 -24.28 -0.97 -18.22
N GLU A 41 -24.42 0.22 -18.80
CA GLU A 41 -23.34 0.89 -19.55
C GLU A 41 -22.12 1.23 -18.67
N ASN A 42 -22.32 1.32 -17.35
CA ASN A 42 -21.27 1.60 -16.38
C ASN A 42 -20.57 0.33 -15.85
N ALA A 43 -20.92 -0.84 -16.37
CA ALA A 43 -20.25 -2.09 -16.00
C ALA A 43 -18.76 -2.03 -16.36
N LEU A 44 -17.91 -2.60 -15.52
CA LEU A 44 -16.49 -2.71 -15.82
C LEU A 44 -16.27 -3.86 -16.81
N LYS A 45 -15.37 -3.64 -17.76
CA LYS A 45 -14.91 -4.65 -18.70
C LYS A 45 -13.89 -5.59 -18.05
N GLU A 46 -13.03 -5.02 -17.22
CA GLU A 46 -11.94 -5.73 -16.57
C GLU A 46 -11.71 -5.16 -15.19
N VAL A 47 -11.45 -6.02 -14.22
CA VAL A 47 -11.11 -5.67 -12.83
C VAL A 47 -9.70 -6.16 -12.54
N LEU A 48 -8.82 -5.24 -12.14
CA LEU A 48 -7.42 -5.52 -11.84
C LEU A 48 -7.15 -5.62 -10.34
N TRP A 49 -7.97 -4.96 -9.53
CA TRP A 49 -7.78 -4.84 -8.09
C TRP A 49 -8.20 -6.11 -7.37
N LYS A 50 -7.26 -6.70 -6.63
CA LYS A 50 -7.48 -7.88 -5.80
C LYS A 50 -7.71 -7.49 -4.33
N ARG A 51 -7.50 -8.43 -3.43
CA ARG A 51 -7.47 -8.25 -1.98
C ARG A 51 -6.05 -8.43 -1.45
N VAL A 52 -5.85 -8.07 -0.19
CA VAL A 52 -4.59 -8.39 0.50
C VAL A 52 -4.86 -9.07 1.83
N LEU A 53 -3.90 -9.89 2.24
CA LEU A 53 -3.85 -10.53 3.54
C LEU A 53 -2.39 -10.50 4.01
N ASP A 54 -2.16 -10.20 5.29
CA ASP A 54 -0.80 -10.15 5.83
C ASP A 54 -0.24 -11.56 6.13
N VAL A 55 -0.41 -12.43 5.15
CA VAL A 55 0.10 -13.81 5.12
C VAL A 55 0.42 -14.17 3.67
N ASN A 56 1.58 -14.82 3.46
CA ASN A 56 1.91 -15.34 2.14
C ASN A 56 1.29 -16.74 1.95
N ASP A 57 0.06 -16.78 1.48
CA ASP A 57 -0.66 -18.03 1.21
C ASP A 57 -0.85 -18.24 -0.31
N ARG A 58 -0.17 -19.26 -0.82
CA ARG A 58 -0.23 -19.58 -2.26
C ARG A 58 -1.60 -20.09 -2.71
N SER A 59 -2.38 -20.70 -1.82
CA SER A 59 -3.71 -21.22 -2.14
C SER A 59 -4.75 -20.10 -2.36
N LEU A 60 -4.47 -18.91 -1.84
CA LEU A 60 -5.34 -17.73 -1.96
C LEU A 60 -4.97 -16.80 -3.12
N ARG A 61 -3.94 -17.10 -3.90
CA ARG A 61 -3.52 -16.26 -5.04
C ARG A 61 -4.58 -16.13 -6.12
N TYR A 62 -5.37 -17.19 -6.31
CA TYR A 62 -6.48 -17.23 -7.25
C TYR A 62 -7.67 -17.90 -6.56
N VAL A 63 -8.77 -17.16 -6.42
CA VAL A 63 -10.00 -17.61 -5.80
C VAL A 63 -11.20 -17.15 -6.61
N ILE A 64 -12.32 -17.80 -6.42
CA ILE A 64 -13.60 -17.29 -6.93
C ILE A 64 -14.37 -16.69 -5.78
N THR A 65 -14.72 -15.41 -5.89
CA THR A 65 -15.54 -14.67 -4.92
C THR A 65 -16.99 -14.60 -5.39
N GLY A 66 -17.92 -14.19 -4.50
CA GLY A 66 -19.34 -13.97 -4.86
C GLY A 66 -20.18 -15.24 -5.06
N LEU A 67 -19.74 -16.39 -4.56
CA LEU A 67 -20.50 -17.64 -4.63
C LEU A 67 -21.72 -17.65 -3.69
N ARG A 68 -22.64 -18.61 -3.93
CA ARG A 68 -23.89 -18.86 -3.18
C ARG A 68 -24.98 -17.80 -3.33
N GLY A 69 -25.09 -17.23 -4.52
CA GLY A 69 -26.22 -16.39 -4.92
C GLY A 69 -25.99 -14.89 -4.80
N SER A 70 -26.94 -14.13 -5.34
CA SER A 70 -26.82 -12.68 -5.54
C SER A 70 -26.60 -11.86 -4.28
N ALA A 71 -27.01 -12.38 -3.11
CA ALA A 71 -26.77 -11.71 -1.84
C ALA A 71 -25.26 -11.60 -1.48
N ASN A 72 -24.42 -12.43 -2.09
CA ASN A 72 -22.99 -12.47 -1.87
C ASN A 72 -22.17 -11.79 -2.98
N GLY A 73 -22.83 -11.13 -3.93
CA GLY A 73 -22.20 -10.44 -5.04
C GLY A 73 -22.28 -11.23 -6.36
N ILE A 74 -21.39 -10.91 -7.28
CA ILE A 74 -21.28 -11.55 -8.58
C ILE A 74 -20.08 -12.49 -8.54
N PRO A 75 -20.22 -13.76 -8.98
CA PRO A 75 -19.09 -14.67 -9.09
C PRO A 75 -18.03 -14.11 -10.03
N GLN A 76 -16.82 -13.94 -9.51
CA GLN A 76 -15.68 -13.44 -10.28
C GLN A 76 -14.38 -14.03 -9.77
N GLU A 77 -13.40 -14.15 -10.68
CA GLU A 77 -12.04 -14.48 -10.30
C GLU A 77 -11.38 -13.31 -9.56
N SER A 78 -10.69 -13.61 -8.48
CA SER A 78 -9.96 -12.65 -7.65
C SER A 78 -8.78 -13.34 -6.99
N GLY A 79 -8.16 -12.73 -5.98
CA GLY A 79 -7.07 -13.32 -5.21
C GLY A 79 -6.67 -12.46 -4.05
N PHE A 80 -5.71 -12.99 -3.28
CA PHE A 80 -5.09 -12.27 -2.18
C PHE A 80 -3.59 -12.16 -2.43
N ASP A 81 -3.09 -10.93 -2.47
CA ASP A 81 -1.65 -10.66 -2.43
C ASP A 81 -1.24 -10.40 -0.96
N ILE A 82 0.04 -10.44 -0.66
CA ILE A 82 0.52 -10.11 0.68
C ILE A 82 0.48 -8.59 0.89
N THR A 83 0.11 -8.12 2.08
CA THR A 83 -0.04 -6.68 2.37
C THR A 83 1.16 -5.82 1.94
N PRO A 84 2.43 -6.19 2.17
CA PRO A 84 3.58 -5.40 1.69
C PRO A 84 3.67 -5.24 0.17
N ALA A 85 2.97 -6.07 -0.60
CA ALA A 85 2.89 -5.96 -2.06
C ALA A 85 1.79 -5.00 -2.53
N SER A 86 0.98 -4.46 -1.62
CA SER A 86 -0.05 -3.48 -1.95
C SER A 86 0.55 -2.22 -2.58
N GLU A 87 -0.10 -1.71 -3.63
CA GLU A 87 0.23 -0.39 -4.19
C GLU A 87 0.13 0.72 -3.13
N ILE A 88 -0.79 0.58 -2.16
CA ILE A 88 -0.95 1.54 -1.05
C ILE A 88 0.30 1.57 -0.17
N MET A 89 0.99 0.44 0.03
CA MET A 89 2.27 0.40 0.74
C MET A 89 3.33 1.25 0.04
N ALA A 90 3.48 1.11 -1.27
CA ALA A 90 4.40 1.91 -2.06
C ALA A 90 4.01 3.40 -2.05
N ILE A 91 2.72 3.70 -2.18
CA ILE A 91 2.18 5.06 -2.11
C ILE A 91 2.49 5.72 -0.75
N LEU A 92 2.25 5.02 0.37
CA LEU A 92 2.55 5.51 1.71
C LEU A 92 4.04 5.90 1.84
N CYS A 93 4.92 5.05 1.34
CA CYS A 93 6.37 5.28 1.42
C CYS A 93 6.88 6.39 0.51
N LEU A 94 6.18 6.68 -0.59
CA LEU A 94 6.55 7.73 -1.56
C LEU A 94 5.78 9.04 -1.35
N ALA A 95 4.78 9.07 -0.48
CA ALA A 95 4.04 10.28 -0.15
C ALA A 95 4.91 11.26 0.68
N GLU A 96 4.71 12.54 0.46
CA GLU A 96 5.42 13.60 1.19
C GLU A 96 4.56 14.21 2.30
N ASP A 97 3.25 14.18 2.13
CA ASP A 97 2.25 14.64 3.10
C ASP A 97 0.88 14.01 2.84
N MET A 98 -0.11 14.39 3.63
CA MET A 98 -1.48 13.89 3.53
C MET A 98 -2.17 14.26 2.20
N VAL A 99 -1.85 15.42 1.64
CA VAL A 99 -2.42 15.92 0.37
C VAL A 99 -1.86 15.11 -0.79
N ASP A 100 -0.55 14.88 -0.80
CA ASP A 100 0.12 14.03 -1.80
C ASP A 100 -0.33 12.58 -1.68
N LEU A 101 -0.48 12.04 -0.45
CA LEU A 101 -1.04 10.71 -0.20
C LEU A 101 -2.41 10.57 -0.87
N ARG A 102 -3.34 11.47 -0.60
CA ARG A 102 -4.68 11.45 -1.18
C ARG A 102 -4.64 11.51 -2.71
N ARG A 103 -3.85 12.43 -3.26
CA ARG A 103 -3.71 12.60 -4.72
C ARG A 103 -3.19 11.34 -5.41
N ARG A 104 -2.30 10.59 -4.76
CA ARG A 104 -1.79 9.30 -5.26
C ARG A 104 -2.84 8.21 -5.17
N ILE A 105 -3.56 8.12 -4.06
CA ILE A 105 -4.66 7.17 -3.86
C ILE A 105 -5.75 7.36 -4.93
N GLU A 106 -6.10 8.60 -5.26
CA GLU A 106 -7.08 8.91 -6.31
C GLU A 106 -6.71 8.32 -7.67
N LYS A 107 -5.42 8.14 -7.96
CA LYS A 107 -4.90 7.64 -9.25
C LYS A 107 -4.78 6.12 -9.34
N ILE A 108 -4.98 5.38 -8.25
CA ILE A 108 -4.91 3.92 -8.26
C ILE A 108 -5.88 3.39 -9.32
N LEU A 109 -5.36 2.56 -10.22
CA LEU A 109 -6.13 1.91 -11.27
C LEU A 109 -6.83 0.67 -10.71
N LEU A 110 -8.15 0.65 -10.78
CA LEU A 110 -8.97 -0.47 -10.32
C LEU A 110 -9.39 -1.42 -11.44
N GLY A 111 -9.48 -0.90 -12.66
CA GLY A 111 -9.91 -1.67 -13.82
C GLY A 111 -10.17 -0.79 -15.04
N TYR A 112 -10.85 -1.35 -16.01
CA TYR A 112 -11.20 -0.67 -17.26
C TYR A 112 -12.71 -0.68 -17.49
N LYS A 113 -13.25 0.43 -18.02
CA LYS A 113 -14.64 0.57 -18.47
C LYS A 113 -14.85 -0.11 -19.82
N GLN A 114 -16.09 -0.21 -20.27
CA GLN A 114 -16.45 -0.86 -21.55
C GLN A 114 -15.80 -0.18 -22.76
N ASP A 115 -15.60 1.13 -22.71
CA ASP A 115 -14.93 1.94 -23.74
C ASP A 115 -13.39 1.85 -23.72
N GLY A 116 -12.82 1.09 -22.78
CA GLY A 116 -11.38 0.96 -22.57
C GLY A 116 -10.74 2.07 -21.74
N SER A 117 -11.51 3.02 -21.25
CA SER A 117 -11.01 4.06 -20.34
C SER A 117 -10.72 3.47 -18.95
N MET A 118 -9.77 4.10 -18.24
CA MET A 118 -9.39 3.71 -16.88
C MET A 118 -10.53 3.97 -15.90
N PHE A 119 -10.70 3.05 -14.94
CA PHE A 119 -11.54 3.22 -13.76
C PHE A 119 -10.65 3.24 -12.52
N THR A 120 -10.64 4.35 -11.79
CA THR A 120 -9.72 4.63 -10.69
C THR A 120 -10.45 4.76 -9.35
N VAL A 121 -9.69 4.84 -8.25
CA VAL A 121 -10.24 5.15 -6.92
C VAL A 121 -10.96 6.51 -6.91
N LYS A 122 -10.54 7.46 -7.74
CA LYS A 122 -11.25 8.72 -7.92
C LYS A 122 -12.65 8.51 -8.50
N ASP A 123 -12.78 7.66 -9.52
CA ASP A 123 -14.08 7.31 -10.12
C ASP A 123 -14.99 6.58 -9.11
N LEU A 124 -14.41 5.73 -8.25
CA LEU A 124 -15.13 5.07 -7.17
C LEU A 124 -15.59 6.04 -6.06
N GLY A 125 -14.94 7.21 -5.95
CA GLY A 125 -15.34 8.29 -5.03
C GLY A 125 -14.93 8.08 -3.56
N VAL A 126 -13.97 7.21 -3.26
CA VAL A 126 -13.67 6.78 -1.88
C VAL A 126 -12.32 7.25 -1.34
N ALA A 127 -11.53 7.97 -2.12
CA ALA A 127 -10.17 8.37 -1.75
C ALA A 127 -10.07 9.08 -0.40
N GLY A 128 -11.05 9.90 -0.03
CA GLY A 128 -11.08 10.58 1.27
C GLY A 128 -11.16 9.61 2.44
N ALA A 129 -12.04 8.62 2.37
CA ALA A 129 -12.17 7.59 3.41
C ALA A 129 -10.89 6.75 3.54
N ILE A 130 -10.28 6.38 2.41
CA ILE A 130 -9.01 5.64 2.40
C ILE A 130 -7.89 6.46 3.03
N THR A 131 -7.81 7.76 2.72
CA THR A 131 -6.81 8.66 3.32
C THR A 131 -6.97 8.77 4.84
N VAL A 132 -8.20 8.79 5.34
CA VAL A 132 -8.48 8.81 6.80
C VAL A 132 -7.99 7.52 7.47
N LEU A 133 -8.20 6.35 6.86
CA LEU A 133 -7.69 5.07 7.39
C LEU A 133 -6.17 5.03 7.50
N LEU A 134 -5.46 5.80 6.67
CA LEU A 134 -4.00 5.87 6.63
C LEU A 134 -3.42 7.03 7.43
N LYS A 135 -4.24 7.86 8.08
CA LYS A 135 -3.82 9.10 8.74
C LYS A 135 -2.68 8.89 9.75
N ASP A 136 -2.85 7.92 10.63
CA ASP A 136 -1.86 7.65 11.67
C ASP A 136 -0.66 6.86 11.11
N ALA A 137 -0.92 5.97 10.14
CA ALA A 137 0.13 5.22 9.47
C ALA A 137 1.08 6.09 8.63
N LEU A 138 0.69 7.30 8.26
CA LEU A 138 1.56 8.25 7.54
C LEU A 138 2.67 8.82 8.43
N GLN A 139 2.60 8.66 9.73
CA GLN A 139 3.59 9.18 10.67
C GLN A 139 4.68 8.13 10.94
N PRO A 140 5.98 8.46 10.73
CA PRO A 140 7.07 7.57 11.06
C PRO A 140 7.12 7.24 12.56
N ASN A 141 7.51 6.01 12.87
CA ASN A 141 7.67 5.56 14.24
C ASN A 141 9.12 5.74 14.68
N LEU A 142 9.33 6.55 15.72
CA LEU A 142 10.63 6.71 16.34
C LEU A 142 10.82 5.63 17.42
N VAL A 143 11.85 4.83 17.27
CA VAL A 143 12.21 3.74 18.17
C VAL A 143 13.68 3.85 18.60
N GLN A 144 14.09 3.03 19.54
CA GLN A 144 15.48 2.92 19.96
C GLN A 144 16.06 1.56 19.62
N THR A 145 17.28 1.53 19.07
CA THR A 145 18.02 0.28 18.89
C THR A 145 18.52 -0.26 20.24
N THR A 146 18.91 -1.53 20.26
CA THR A 146 19.52 -2.13 21.46
C THR A 146 20.85 -1.48 21.85
N GLU A 147 21.50 -0.79 20.90
CA GLU A 147 22.73 0.00 21.11
C GLU A 147 22.43 1.47 21.46
N HIS A 148 21.20 1.78 21.86
CA HIS A 148 20.74 3.11 22.27
C HIS A 148 20.78 4.19 21.18
N THR A 149 20.81 3.81 19.92
CA THR A 149 20.71 4.71 18.77
C THR A 149 19.25 4.92 18.37
N ALA A 150 18.86 6.16 18.09
CA ALA A 150 17.53 6.46 17.56
C ALA A 150 17.37 5.86 16.14
N ALA A 151 16.18 5.32 15.86
CA ALA A 151 15.85 4.79 14.54
C ALA A 151 14.40 5.11 14.17
N PHE A 152 14.16 5.46 12.89
CA PHE A 152 12.81 5.56 12.35
C PHE A 152 12.44 4.28 11.62
N ILE A 153 11.25 3.75 11.94
CA ILE A 153 10.64 2.62 11.23
C ILE A 153 9.34 3.09 10.60
N HIS A 154 9.21 2.92 9.29
CA HIS A 154 8.03 3.36 8.57
C HIS A 154 7.86 2.66 7.23
N GLY A 155 6.73 1.97 7.06
CA GLY A 155 6.43 1.20 5.87
C GLY A 155 7.30 -0.05 5.69
N GLY A 156 7.01 -0.84 4.66
CA GLY A 156 7.72 -2.08 4.37
C GLY A 156 7.45 -2.59 2.95
N PRO A 157 7.65 -1.78 1.88
CA PRO A 157 7.43 -2.23 0.52
C PRO A 157 8.47 -3.27 0.12
N PHE A 158 8.08 -4.30 -0.62
CA PHE A 158 9.01 -5.31 -1.11
C PHE A 158 9.88 -4.77 -2.24
N ALA A 159 11.19 -5.02 -2.16
CA ALA A 159 12.15 -4.56 -3.18
C ALA A 159 12.00 -5.25 -4.54
N ASN A 160 11.47 -6.45 -4.59
CA ASN A 160 11.17 -7.16 -5.84
C ASN A 160 9.84 -6.72 -6.49
N ILE A 161 9.04 -5.91 -5.81
CA ILE A 161 7.73 -5.42 -6.30
C ILE A 161 7.74 -3.90 -6.42
N ALA A 162 8.29 -3.20 -5.43
CA ALA A 162 8.35 -1.75 -5.35
C ALA A 162 9.80 -1.27 -5.12
N HIS A 163 10.00 -0.14 -4.44
CA HIS A 163 11.32 0.44 -4.20
C HIS A 163 12.07 -0.17 -2.99
N GLY A 164 11.40 -0.97 -2.14
CA GLY A 164 12.04 -1.85 -1.17
C GLY A 164 12.74 -1.17 0.00
N CYS A 165 12.43 0.07 0.32
CA CYS A 165 13.03 0.83 1.41
C CYS A 165 11.98 1.68 2.13
N ASN A 166 12.33 2.21 3.29
CA ASN A 166 11.43 3.01 4.12
C ASN A 166 10.92 4.29 3.41
N SER A 167 10.04 5.04 4.09
CA SER A 167 9.38 6.19 3.51
C SER A 167 10.29 7.41 3.29
N ILE A 168 9.90 8.28 2.38
CA ILE A 168 10.50 9.60 2.15
C ILE A 168 10.39 10.44 3.42
N ILE A 169 9.24 10.43 4.09
CA ILE A 169 8.99 11.20 5.32
C ILE A 169 9.98 10.78 6.42
N ALA A 170 10.16 9.47 6.65
CA ALA A 170 11.10 8.98 7.66
C ALA A 170 12.55 9.41 7.36
N THR A 171 12.99 9.33 6.10
CA THR A 171 14.34 9.74 5.71
C THR A 171 14.54 11.24 5.88
N LYS A 172 13.62 12.08 5.39
CA LYS A 172 13.69 13.54 5.56
C LYS A 172 13.66 13.94 7.04
N MET A 173 12.83 13.27 7.84
CA MET A 173 12.78 13.49 9.29
C MET A 173 14.10 13.11 9.97
N ALA A 174 14.69 11.95 9.66
CA ALA A 174 15.98 11.55 10.18
C ALA A 174 17.09 12.56 9.84
N MET A 175 17.10 13.07 8.59
CA MET A 175 18.07 14.09 8.15
C MET A 175 17.94 15.43 8.88
N SER A 176 16.78 15.72 9.47
CA SER A 176 16.61 16.93 10.29
C SER A 176 17.15 16.78 11.73
N TYR A 177 17.44 15.56 12.16
CA TYR A 177 17.92 15.26 13.52
C TYR A 177 19.39 14.85 13.60
N GLY A 178 20.02 14.50 12.47
CA GLY A 178 21.39 14.00 12.47
C GLY A 178 22.23 14.54 11.32
N ASP A 179 23.54 14.69 11.57
CA ASP A 179 24.50 15.07 10.54
C ASP A 179 24.71 13.94 9.51
N TYR A 180 24.50 12.70 9.95
CA TYR A 180 24.57 11.50 9.11
C TYR A 180 23.32 10.66 9.33
N VAL A 181 22.74 10.18 8.23
CA VAL A 181 21.63 9.26 8.23
C VAL A 181 22.00 7.99 7.49
N ILE A 182 21.85 6.86 8.16
CA ILE A 182 22.07 5.54 7.58
C ILE A 182 20.70 4.92 7.33
N THR A 183 20.44 4.49 6.09
CA THR A 183 19.17 3.87 5.70
C THR A 183 19.44 2.60 4.90
N GLU A 184 18.45 1.71 4.86
CA GLU A 184 18.46 0.59 3.94
C GLU A 184 18.21 1.05 2.50
N ALA A 185 18.67 0.26 1.53
CA ALA A 185 18.36 0.44 0.11
C ALA A 185 17.56 -0.73 -0.49
N GLY A 186 17.24 -1.75 0.31
CA GLY A 186 16.51 -2.96 -0.07
C GLY A 186 17.35 -3.98 -0.84
N PHE A 187 17.60 -5.15 -0.27
CA PHE A 187 18.44 -6.21 -0.83
C PHE A 187 19.88 -5.76 -1.21
N GLY A 188 20.45 -6.37 -2.24
CA GLY A 188 21.77 -6.02 -2.74
C GLY A 188 21.77 -4.77 -3.63
N ALA A 189 22.98 -4.26 -3.92
CA ALA A 189 23.15 -3.05 -4.72
C ALA A 189 22.63 -3.18 -6.17
N ASP A 190 22.65 -4.39 -6.69
CA ASP A 190 22.16 -4.76 -8.02
C ASP A 190 20.63 -4.69 -8.16
N LEU A 191 19.90 -4.63 -7.08
CA LEU A 191 18.43 -4.54 -7.08
C LEU A 191 17.93 -3.32 -6.30
N GLY A 192 18.24 -3.24 -5.02
CA GLY A 192 17.67 -2.25 -4.12
C GLY A 192 18.28 -0.87 -4.26
N ALA A 193 19.60 -0.77 -4.36
CA ALA A 193 20.28 0.53 -4.46
C ALA A 193 19.89 1.27 -5.75
N GLU A 194 19.72 0.58 -6.87
CA GLU A 194 19.25 1.17 -8.13
C GLU A 194 17.86 1.81 -7.93
N LYS A 195 16.92 1.07 -7.36
CA LYS A 195 15.58 1.60 -7.06
C LYS A 195 15.59 2.72 -6.01
N PHE A 196 16.45 2.61 -5.02
CA PHE A 196 16.64 3.64 -4.02
C PHE A 196 17.04 4.98 -4.68
N PHE A 197 18.03 4.97 -5.55
CA PHE A 197 18.49 6.18 -6.26
C PHE A 197 17.45 6.67 -7.29
N ASP A 198 16.97 5.78 -8.15
CA ASP A 198 16.14 6.17 -9.30
C ASP A 198 14.68 6.44 -8.94
N ILE A 199 14.17 5.86 -7.89
CA ILE A 199 12.78 6.06 -7.45
C ILE A 199 12.74 6.97 -6.23
N LYS A 200 13.30 6.53 -5.10
CA LYS A 200 13.13 7.24 -3.83
C LYS A 200 13.92 8.55 -3.77
N CYS A 201 15.23 8.53 -4.03
CA CYS A 201 16.06 9.74 -3.94
C CYS A 201 15.62 10.78 -4.96
N ARG A 202 15.38 10.37 -6.22
CA ARG A 202 14.89 11.27 -7.26
C ARG A 202 13.55 11.92 -6.88
N LYS A 203 12.60 11.15 -6.32
CA LYS A 203 11.31 11.66 -5.87
C LYS A 203 11.45 12.58 -4.67
N ALA A 204 12.32 12.26 -3.73
CA ALA A 204 12.51 12.99 -2.48
C ALA A 204 13.40 14.23 -2.61
N GLY A 205 14.17 14.34 -3.71
CA GLY A 205 15.19 15.38 -3.87
C GLY A 205 16.41 15.17 -2.98
N LEU A 206 16.79 13.90 -2.75
CA LEU A 206 17.95 13.48 -1.97
C LEU A 206 19.17 13.30 -2.85
#